data_f91c125459a573387ee9e14fa66fbda8
#
_entry.id   f91c125459a573387ee9e14fa66fbda8
#
_cell.length_a   1.000
_cell.length_b   1.000
_cell.length_c   1.000
_cell.angle_alpha   90.00
_cell.angle_beta   90.00
_cell.angle_gamma   90.00
#
_symmetry.space_group_name_H-M   'P 1'
#
loop_
_entity.id
_entity.type
_entity.pdbx_description
1 polymer ?
#
loop_
_entity_poly.entity_id
_entity_poly.type
_entity_poly.pdbx_seq_one_letter_code
_entity_poly.pdbx_strand_id
1 'polypeptide(L)'
;MLKPITMFATKPEEYAAHPVPSLDEWHQLWSTWDMVTRQMIPDEQLLDKPIKLRNACVFYLGHIPTFFDMKLTEATGGNPTEPKYFYNIFERGIDPDVDNPEQVHSHSEIPDEWPSLDEIMAFQKRLRQRVKNIYASGQAYEDKWTGRALWLGLEHEIMHLETLLYMLLQSEWALPPPTAAKPDFAQIAADAQKNAVENEWFDVPEQTIAVGLDDPDSPEGPVRHFGWDVEKPPRKTHVAAMKAKGRPITNGEYAKYVFATGKKDLPASWLPLDASNGVNGVNGVTNGGQSEQQFIRDKAVRTIYGPVHLEYALDWPVSASYDELNGCAQYMGGRIPTLEEARSIYYYVDALKQREPSKTLGRTIPAVNG
;
A
#
# COMPACT_ATOMS: atom_id res chain seq x y z
N MET A 1 -5.02 -18.53 11.82
CA MET A 1 -3.71 -18.58 11.16
C MET A 1 -3.91 -18.15 9.72
N LEU A 2 -3.44 -16.95 9.34
CA LEU A 2 -3.40 -16.52 7.95
C LEU A 2 -2.49 -17.48 7.20
N LYS A 3 -2.95 -18.03 6.07
CA LYS A 3 -2.08 -18.81 5.17
C LYS A 3 -0.95 -17.85 4.74
N PRO A 4 0.32 -18.29 4.73
CA PRO A 4 1.39 -17.45 4.21
C PRO A 4 1.05 -17.10 2.76
N ILE A 5 1.07 -15.80 2.43
CA ILE A 5 0.96 -15.31 1.04
C ILE A 5 2.24 -15.78 0.35
N THR A 6 2.15 -16.89 -0.36
CA THR A 6 3.31 -17.52 -0.99
C THR A 6 3.70 -16.87 -2.31
N MET A 7 2.83 -16.05 -2.93
CA MET A 7 3.10 -15.31 -4.17
C MET A 7 2.05 -14.22 -4.38
N PHE A 8 2.42 -13.13 -5.04
CA PHE A 8 1.45 -12.20 -5.60
C PHE A 8 0.74 -12.87 -6.79
N ALA A 9 -0.58 -12.95 -6.73
CA ALA A 9 -1.36 -13.40 -7.86
C ALA A 9 -1.26 -12.34 -8.97
N THR A 10 -0.81 -12.76 -10.15
CA THR A 10 -0.68 -11.89 -11.33
C THR A 10 -1.85 -12.03 -12.29
N LYS A 11 -2.74 -12.97 -12.02
CA LYS A 11 -3.92 -13.27 -12.84
C LYS A 11 -5.18 -13.11 -12.02
N PRO A 12 -6.23 -12.48 -12.59
CA PRO A 12 -7.51 -12.30 -11.91
C PRO A 12 -8.12 -13.60 -11.37
N GLU A 13 -7.97 -14.71 -12.06
CA GLU A 13 -8.51 -16.01 -11.67
C GLU A 13 -7.84 -16.56 -10.39
N GLU A 14 -6.67 -16.08 -10.05
CA GLU A 14 -5.92 -16.52 -8.86
C GLU A 14 -6.34 -15.74 -7.60
N TYR A 15 -6.55 -14.42 -7.70
CA TYR A 15 -6.94 -13.60 -6.55
C TYR A 15 -8.46 -13.43 -6.41
N ALA A 16 -9.19 -13.48 -7.51
CA ALA A 16 -10.65 -13.39 -7.59
C ALA A 16 -11.25 -14.72 -8.04
N ALA A 17 -10.93 -15.79 -7.31
CA ALA A 17 -11.38 -17.14 -7.65
C ALA A 17 -12.90 -17.33 -7.54
N HIS A 18 -13.59 -16.46 -6.82
CA HIS A 18 -15.04 -16.46 -6.67
C HIS A 18 -15.69 -15.33 -7.47
N PRO A 19 -16.95 -15.49 -7.90
CA PRO A 19 -17.66 -14.45 -8.66
C PRO A 19 -17.76 -13.12 -7.92
N VAL A 20 -17.90 -13.16 -6.60
CA VAL A 20 -17.93 -12.01 -5.71
C VAL A 20 -17.09 -12.27 -4.46
N PRO A 21 -16.61 -11.23 -3.76
CA PRO A 21 -15.96 -11.41 -2.47
C PRO A 21 -16.86 -12.17 -1.50
N SER A 22 -16.29 -13.01 -0.67
CA SER A 22 -17.04 -13.69 0.39
C SER A 22 -17.37 -12.74 1.55
N LEU A 23 -18.41 -13.05 2.33
CA LEU A 23 -18.68 -12.29 3.56
C LEU A 23 -17.56 -12.41 4.59
N ASP A 24 -16.75 -13.50 4.56
CA ASP A 24 -15.60 -13.65 5.44
C ASP A 24 -14.47 -12.68 5.06
N GLU A 25 -14.23 -12.46 3.76
CA GLU A 25 -13.29 -11.44 3.27
C GLU A 25 -13.75 -10.04 3.70
N TRP A 26 -15.04 -9.72 3.56
CA TRP A 26 -15.61 -8.48 4.07
C TRP A 26 -15.43 -8.32 5.59
N HIS A 27 -15.70 -9.36 6.37
CA HIS A 27 -15.53 -9.29 7.83
C HIS A 27 -14.07 -9.07 8.23
N GLN A 28 -13.11 -9.72 7.55
CA GLN A 28 -11.70 -9.52 7.78
C GLN A 28 -11.28 -8.07 7.45
N LEU A 29 -11.71 -7.56 6.28
CA LEU A 29 -11.43 -6.18 5.88
C LEU A 29 -12.03 -5.19 6.87
N TRP A 30 -13.30 -5.31 7.24
CA TRP A 30 -13.94 -4.41 8.20
C TRP A 30 -13.28 -4.45 9.58
N SER A 31 -12.88 -5.62 10.03
CA SER A 31 -12.15 -5.76 11.30
C SER A 31 -10.80 -5.06 11.27
N THR A 32 -10.08 -5.17 10.15
CA THR A 32 -8.78 -4.51 9.95
C THR A 32 -8.97 -2.99 9.83
N TRP A 33 -9.96 -2.56 9.05
CA TRP A 33 -10.31 -1.14 8.92
C TRP A 33 -10.65 -0.51 10.28
N ASP A 34 -11.52 -1.18 11.07
CA ASP A 34 -11.92 -0.70 12.40
C ASP A 34 -10.71 -0.67 13.36
N MET A 35 -9.80 -1.65 13.29
CA MET A 35 -8.57 -1.65 14.08
C MET A 35 -7.69 -0.44 13.72
N VAL A 36 -7.43 -0.22 12.43
CA VAL A 36 -6.56 0.88 11.98
C VAL A 36 -7.17 2.23 12.32
N THR A 37 -8.44 2.44 12.01
CA THR A 37 -9.07 3.76 12.13
C THR A 37 -9.53 4.10 13.53
N ARG A 38 -9.80 3.09 14.39
CA ARG A 38 -10.37 3.30 15.73
C ARG A 38 -9.43 2.95 16.88
N GLN A 39 -8.32 2.28 16.60
CA GLN A 39 -7.39 1.85 17.66
C GLN A 39 -5.95 2.31 17.39
N MET A 40 -5.61 2.68 16.14
CA MET A 40 -4.28 3.21 15.80
C MET A 40 -4.31 4.74 15.59
N ILE A 41 -5.48 5.34 15.40
CA ILE A 41 -5.68 6.80 15.33
C ILE A 41 -6.38 7.21 16.63
N PRO A 42 -5.76 8.06 17.49
CA PRO A 42 -6.43 8.65 18.65
C PRO A 42 -7.65 9.49 18.21
N ASP A 43 -8.73 9.46 18.97
CA ASP A 43 -9.96 10.18 18.62
C ASP A 43 -9.75 11.68 18.47
N GLU A 44 -8.88 12.28 19.28
CA GLU A 44 -8.48 13.69 19.22
C GLU A 44 -7.71 14.05 17.95
N GLN A 45 -7.15 13.06 17.24
CA GLN A 45 -6.39 13.26 16.01
C GLN A 45 -7.21 13.00 14.73
N LEU A 46 -8.50 12.71 14.85
CA LEU A 46 -9.34 12.42 13.68
C LEU A 46 -9.47 13.61 12.74
N LEU A 47 -9.37 14.84 13.25
CA LEU A 47 -9.39 16.06 12.43
C LEU A 47 -8.02 16.41 11.86
N ASP A 48 -6.97 15.73 12.29
CA ASP A 48 -5.63 15.96 11.78
C ASP A 48 -5.38 15.23 10.47
N LYS A 49 -4.46 15.79 9.68
CA LYS A 49 -3.97 15.20 8.46
C LYS A 49 -2.74 14.34 8.77
N PRO A 50 -2.69 13.08 8.39
CA PRO A 50 -1.48 12.26 8.60
C PRO A 50 -0.27 12.81 7.83
N ILE A 51 -0.50 13.45 6.68
CA ILE A 51 0.49 14.20 5.90
C ILE A 51 -0.16 15.42 5.26
N LYS A 52 0.61 16.48 4.98
CA LYS A 52 0.11 17.80 4.56
C LYS A 52 -0.85 17.79 3.38
N LEU A 53 -0.53 17.06 2.31
CA LEU A 53 -1.29 17.06 1.05
C LEU A 53 -2.32 15.92 1.00
N ARG A 54 -2.98 15.65 2.13
CA ARG A 54 -4.02 14.62 2.23
C ARG A 54 -5.20 15.16 3.06
N ASN A 55 -6.29 14.39 3.05
CA ASN A 55 -7.45 14.71 3.86
C ASN A 55 -7.19 14.43 5.35
N ALA A 56 -7.99 15.06 6.21
CA ALA A 56 -8.06 14.69 7.62
C ALA A 56 -8.52 13.22 7.77
N CYS A 57 -8.13 12.57 8.86
CA CYS A 57 -8.45 11.16 9.09
C CYS A 57 -9.96 10.87 9.08
N VAL A 58 -10.77 11.80 9.63
CA VAL A 58 -12.24 11.70 9.64
C VAL A 58 -12.84 11.58 8.24
N PHE A 59 -12.21 12.22 7.24
CA PHE A 59 -12.67 12.10 5.86
C PHE A 59 -12.66 10.64 5.39
N TYR A 60 -11.61 9.89 5.65
CA TYR A 60 -11.52 8.48 5.22
C TYR A 60 -12.58 7.60 5.87
N LEU A 61 -12.92 7.88 7.15
CA LEU A 61 -13.99 7.17 7.86
C LEU A 61 -15.35 7.34 7.19
N GLY A 62 -15.64 8.53 6.66
CA GLY A 62 -16.87 8.83 5.94
C GLY A 62 -16.83 8.44 4.46
N HIS A 63 -15.67 8.67 3.79
CA HIS A 63 -15.50 8.47 2.34
C HIS A 63 -15.68 7.01 1.92
N ILE A 64 -15.01 6.09 2.61
CA ILE A 64 -15.02 4.67 2.25
C ILE A 64 -16.45 4.12 2.21
N PRO A 65 -17.24 4.22 3.28
CA PRO A 65 -18.62 3.74 3.23
C PRO A 65 -19.52 4.55 2.29
N THR A 66 -19.27 5.86 2.12
CA THR A 66 -20.09 6.69 1.23
C THR A 66 -19.88 6.33 -0.23
N PHE A 67 -18.62 6.24 -0.68
CA PHE A 67 -18.30 5.83 -2.04
C PHE A 67 -18.91 4.46 -2.37
N PHE A 68 -18.77 3.51 -1.46
CA PHE A 68 -19.33 2.19 -1.66
C PHE A 68 -20.86 2.20 -1.72
N ASP A 69 -21.52 2.97 -0.85
CA ASP A 69 -22.99 3.12 -0.88
C ASP A 69 -23.49 3.74 -2.20
N MET A 70 -22.76 4.73 -2.74
CA MET A 70 -23.04 5.31 -4.05
C MET A 70 -22.99 4.25 -5.13
N LYS A 71 -21.94 3.43 -5.16
CA LYS A 71 -21.78 2.36 -6.17
C LYS A 71 -22.83 1.25 -6.04
N LEU A 72 -23.18 0.87 -4.83
CA LEU A 72 -24.27 -0.06 -4.59
C LEU A 72 -25.64 0.52 -4.98
N THR A 73 -25.86 1.80 -4.73
CA THR A 73 -27.12 2.49 -5.11
C THR A 73 -27.25 2.56 -6.62
N GLU A 74 -26.18 2.92 -7.32
CA GLU A 74 -26.12 2.93 -8.78
C GLU A 74 -26.39 1.53 -9.35
N ALA A 75 -25.69 0.51 -8.85
CA ALA A 75 -25.79 -0.86 -9.34
C ALA A 75 -27.17 -1.51 -9.08
N THR A 76 -27.77 -1.26 -7.92
CA THR A 76 -29.03 -1.90 -7.52
C THR A 76 -30.28 -1.10 -7.93
N GLY A 77 -30.14 0.15 -8.36
CA GLY A 77 -31.26 1.07 -8.55
C GLY A 77 -32.04 1.38 -7.26
N GLY A 78 -31.44 1.09 -6.10
CA GLY A 78 -32.06 1.28 -4.78
C GLY A 78 -31.94 2.71 -4.25
N ASN A 79 -32.36 2.90 -3.00
CA ASN A 79 -32.20 4.17 -2.32
C ASN A 79 -30.82 4.27 -1.64
N PRO A 80 -30.24 5.49 -1.58
CA PRO A 80 -29.07 5.75 -0.76
C PRO A 80 -29.30 5.40 0.70
N THR A 81 -28.23 4.98 1.37
CA THR A 81 -28.25 4.87 2.83
C THR A 81 -28.26 6.28 3.44
N GLU A 82 -29.14 6.51 4.42
CA GLU A 82 -29.19 7.82 5.10
C GLU A 82 -28.00 7.99 6.08
N PRO A 83 -27.48 9.21 6.27
CA PRO A 83 -27.96 10.46 5.67
C PRO A 83 -27.39 10.68 4.26
N LYS A 84 -28.25 11.00 3.31
CA LYS A 84 -27.87 11.20 1.90
C LYS A 84 -26.89 12.35 1.70
N TYR A 85 -26.88 13.37 2.57
CA TYR A 85 -25.96 14.51 2.42
C TYR A 85 -24.48 14.13 2.52
N PHE A 86 -24.16 12.92 3.05
CA PHE A 86 -22.80 12.38 3.05
C PHE A 86 -22.22 12.28 1.63
N TYR A 87 -23.06 12.08 0.62
CA TYR A 87 -22.62 12.07 -0.78
C TYR A 87 -21.96 13.39 -1.20
N ASN A 88 -22.38 14.54 -0.66
CA ASN A 88 -21.84 15.84 -1.02
C ASN A 88 -20.43 16.08 -0.43
N ILE A 89 -20.17 15.54 0.77
CA ILE A 89 -18.95 15.84 1.54
C ILE A 89 -17.93 14.70 1.54
N PHE A 90 -18.34 13.48 1.18
CA PHE A 90 -17.49 12.30 1.24
C PHE A 90 -17.33 11.57 -0.11
N GLU A 91 -17.91 12.06 -1.20
CA GLU A 91 -17.83 11.41 -2.51
C GLU A 91 -16.37 11.23 -2.97
N ARG A 92 -15.60 12.30 -2.93
CA ARG A 92 -14.22 12.34 -3.41
C ARG A 92 -13.39 13.29 -2.57
N GLY A 93 -12.12 12.92 -2.38
CA GLY A 93 -11.18 13.74 -1.63
C GLY A 93 -10.59 14.91 -2.42
N ILE A 94 -9.59 15.52 -1.84
CA ILE A 94 -8.77 16.56 -2.49
C ILE A 94 -7.73 15.90 -3.38
N ASP A 95 -7.47 16.52 -4.56
CA ASP A 95 -6.34 16.16 -5.42
C ASP A 95 -5.27 17.25 -5.30
N PRO A 96 -4.01 16.91 -4.98
CA PRO A 96 -2.90 17.86 -5.04
C PRO A 96 -2.68 18.35 -6.47
N ASP A 97 -2.39 19.63 -6.63
CA ASP A 97 -1.91 20.14 -7.90
C ASP A 97 -0.47 19.69 -8.09
N VAL A 98 -0.20 18.97 -9.19
CA VAL A 98 1.14 18.40 -9.46
C VAL A 98 2.18 19.47 -9.82
N ASP A 99 1.74 20.61 -10.37
CA ASP A 99 2.59 21.72 -10.78
C ASP A 99 2.78 22.72 -9.59
N ASN A 100 1.84 22.74 -8.65
CA ASN A 100 1.89 23.58 -7.47
C ASN A 100 1.43 22.82 -6.22
N PRO A 101 2.32 22.07 -5.54
CA PRO A 101 1.98 21.23 -4.39
C PRO A 101 1.37 21.95 -3.18
N GLU A 102 1.44 23.29 -3.14
CA GLU A 102 0.76 24.09 -2.09
C GLU A 102 -0.74 24.30 -2.40
N GLN A 103 -1.19 23.95 -3.62
CA GLN A 103 -2.59 24.01 -4.03
C GLN A 103 -3.20 22.63 -4.12
N VAL A 104 -4.47 22.53 -3.77
CA VAL A 104 -5.28 21.34 -3.87
C VAL A 104 -6.59 21.65 -4.58
N HIS A 105 -7.04 20.72 -5.42
CA HIS A 105 -8.37 20.78 -6.01
C HIS A 105 -9.34 19.98 -5.15
N SER A 106 -10.44 20.61 -4.76
CA SER A 106 -11.52 19.92 -4.05
C SER A 106 -12.60 19.50 -5.03
N HIS A 107 -12.99 18.23 -4.96
CA HIS A 107 -14.08 17.65 -5.76
C HIS A 107 -15.37 17.46 -4.97
N SER A 108 -15.27 17.48 -3.65
CA SER A 108 -16.43 17.45 -2.74
C SER A 108 -16.48 18.75 -1.95
N GLU A 109 -17.61 19.04 -1.36
CA GLU A 109 -17.72 20.12 -0.39
C GLU A 109 -16.83 19.79 0.82
N ILE A 110 -16.00 20.73 1.23
CA ILE A 110 -15.29 20.64 2.52
C ILE A 110 -16.20 21.33 3.53
N PRO A 111 -16.82 20.59 4.47
CA PRO A 111 -17.72 21.17 5.43
C PRO A 111 -16.98 22.03 6.45
N ASP A 112 -17.61 23.11 6.95
CA ASP A 112 -17.06 23.91 8.04
C ASP A 112 -16.88 23.06 9.31
N GLU A 113 -17.82 22.12 9.55
CA GLU A 113 -17.77 21.14 10.62
C GLU A 113 -18.05 19.74 10.05
N TRP A 114 -17.15 18.80 10.34
CA TRP A 114 -17.37 17.41 9.98
C TRP A 114 -18.51 16.79 10.79
N PRO A 115 -19.27 15.82 10.22
CA PRO A 115 -20.22 15.02 11.00
C PRO A 115 -19.54 14.39 12.21
N SER A 116 -20.29 14.19 13.27
CA SER A 116 -19.77 13.51 14.45
C SER A 116 -19.33 12.08 14.11
N LEU A 117 -18.33 11.61 14.86
CA LEU A 117 -17.88 10.23 14.70
C LEU A 117 -19.02 9.23 14.83
N ASP A 118 -19.95 9.46 15.78
CA ASP A 118 -21.13 8.57 16.00
C ASP A 118 -22.02 8.52 14.76
N GLU A 119 -22.24 9.63 14.06
CA GLU A 119 -23.02 9.66 12.81
C GLU A 119 -22.34 8.88 11.70
N ILE A 120 -21.01 9.07 11.55
CA ILE A 120 -20.22 8.36 10.54
C ILE A 120 -20.22 6.85 10.83
N MET A 121 -20.01 6.44 12.06
CA MET A 121 -20.03 5.03 12.45
C MET A 121 -21.44 4.41 12.33
N ALA A 122 -22.47 5.17 12.61
CA ALA A 122 -23.85 4.73 12.39
C ALA A 122 -24.15 4.53 10.90
N PHE A 123 -23.68 5.41 10.03
CA PHE A 123 -23.78 5.25 8.57
C PHE A 123 -23.03 4.00 8.09
N GLN A 124 -21.77 3.84 8.49
CA GLN A 124 -20.96 2.66 8.16
C GLN A 124 -21.66 1.35 8.57
N LYS A 125 -22.22 1.32 9.78
CA LYS A 125 -22.99 0.15 10.26
C LYS A 125 -24.19 -0.16 9.38
N ARG A 126 -24.96 0.86 8.95
CA ARG A 126 -26.10 0.68 8.04
C ARG A 126 -25.66 0.14 6.68
N LEU A 127 -24.57 0.68 6.13
CA LEU A 127 -24.01 0.18 4.88
C LEU A 127 -23.55 -1.28 5.00
N ARG A 128 -22.79 -1.63 6.02
CA ARG A 128 -22.37 -3.02 6.27
C ARG A 128 -23.56 -3.97 6.40
N GLN A 129 -24.66 -3.50 6.99
CA GLN A 129 -25.91 -4.28 7.03
C GLN A 129 -26.56 -4.40 5.64
N ARG A 130 -26.54 -3.32 4.84
CA ARG A 130 -26.99 -3.36 3.44
C ARG A 130 -26.24 -4.41 2.64
N VAL A 131 -24.92 -4.45 2.76
CA VAL A 131 -24.09 -5.47 2.10
C VAL A 131 -24.50 -6.88 2.52
N LYS A 132 -24.64 -7.15 3.83
CA LYS A 132 -25.10 -8.45 4.34
C LYS A 132 -26.45 -8.85 3.77
N ASN A 133 -27.37 -7.91 3.62
CA ASN A 133 -28.71 -8.15 3.05
C ASN A 133 -28.62 -8.51 1.55
N ILE A 134 -27.71 -7.89 0.78
CA ILE A 134 -27.46 -8.21 -0.62
C ILE A 134 -26.99 -9.66 -0.78
N TYR A 135 -26.11 -10.13 0.10
CA TYR A 135 -25.69 -11.54 0.10
C TYR A 135 -26.83 -12.48 0.52
N ALA A 136 -27.55 -12.13 1.56
CA ALA A 136 -28.66 -12.95 2.08
C ALA A 136 -29.82 -13.09 1.07
N SER A 137 -30.08 -12.10 0.22
CA SER A 137 -31.09 -12.16 -0.84
C SER A 137 -30.64 -12.95 -2.08
N GLY A 138 -29.36 -13.25 -2.21
CA GLY A 138 -28.79 -13.86 -3.43
C GLY A 138 -28.43 -12.85 -4.52
N GLN A 139 -28.82 -11.58 -4.41
CA GLN A 139 -28.57 -10.55 -5.43
C GLN A 139 -27.09 -10.38 -5.79
N ALA A 140 -26.19 -10.60 -4.81
CA ALA A 140 -24.74 -10.57 -5.03
C ALA A 140 -24.29 -11.50 -6.16
N TYR A 141 -24.96 -12.64 -6.34
CA TYR A 141 -24.56 -13.70 -7.27
C TYR A 141 -25.35 -13.70 -8.59
N GLU A 142 -26.54 -13.11 -8.56
CA GLU A 142 -27.49 -13.13 -9.69
C GLU A 142 -27.35 -11.87 -10.56
N ASP A 143 -27.04 -10.74 -9.94
CA ASP A 143 -26.92 -9.46 -10.64
C ASP A 143 -25.48 -9.05 -10.83
N LYS A 144 -25.05 -9.00 -12.10
CA LYS A 144 -23.69 -8.66 -12.50
C LYS A 144 -23.23 -7.30 -11.98
N TRP A 145 -24.10 -6.29 -12.03
CA TRP A 145 -23.73 -4.94 -11.61
C TRP A 145 -23.54 -4.85 -10.10
N THR A 146 -24.41 -5.52 -9.35
CA THR A 146 -24.26 -5.67 -7.90
C THR A 146 -22.95 -6.39 -7.55
N GLY A 147 -22.64 -7.50 -8.24
CA GLY A 147 -21.39 -8.24 -8.02
C GLY A 147 -20.14 -7.39 -8.33
N ARG A 148 -20.19 -6.61 -9.41
CA ARG A 148 -19.09 -5.67 -9.74
C ARG A 148 -18.96 -4.56 -8.69
N ALA A 149 -20.06 -4.01 -8.21
CA ALA A 149 -20.03 -2.99 -7.16
C ALA A 149 -19.46 -3.53 -5.84
N LEU A 150 -19.71 -4.81 -5.52
CA LEU A 150 -19.09 -5.47 -4.37
C LEU A 150 -17.57 -5.60 -4.53
N TRP A 151 -17.07 -6.03 -5.69
CA TRP A 151 -15.63 -6.06 -5.95
C TRP A 151 -15.01 -4.67 -5.87
N LEU A 152 -15.62 -3.68 -6.53
CA LEU A 152 -15.14 -2.31 -6.53
C LEU A 152 -15.07 -1.74 -5.10
N GLY A 153 -16.09 -1.97 -4.29
CA GLY A 153 -16.11 -1.52 -2.90
C GLY A 153 -15.03 -2.17 -2.06
N LEU A 154 -14.81 -3.49 -2.22
CA LEU A 154 -13.77 -4.22 -1.49
C LEU A 154 -12.36 -3.71 -1.86
N GLU A 155 -12.05 -3.62 -3.14
CA GLU A 155 -10.74 -3.17 -3.60
C GLU A 155 -10.48 -1.71 -3.23
N HIS A 156 -11.49 -0.85 -3.33
CA HIS A 156 -11.39 0.54 -2.93
C HIS A 156 -11.10 0.68 -1.42
N GLU A 157 -11.77 -0.07 -0.56
CA GLU A 157 -11.51 -0.06 0.89
C GLU A 157 -10.11 -0.63 1.21
N ILE A 158 -9.66 -1.70 0.54
CA ILE A 158 -8.30 -2.26 0.68
C ILE A 158 -7.25 -1.23 0.25
N MET A 159 -7.44 -0.58 -0.90
CA MET A 159 -6.52 0.44 -1.41
C MET A 159 -6.38 1.60 -0.42
N HIS A 160 -7.49 2.09 0.14
CA HIS A 160 -7.45 3.15 1.15
C HIS A 160 -6.87 2.68 2.49
N LEU A 161 -7.09 1.44 2.88
CA LEU A 161 -6.45 0.87 4.06
C LEU A 161 -4.92 0.85 3.91
N GLU A 162 -4.42 0.40 2.76
CA GLU A 162 -3.00 0.40 2.43
C GLU A 162 -2.44 1.83 2.44
N THR A 163 -3.10 2.76 1.75
CA THR A 163 -2.63 4.15 1.69
C THR A 163 -2.67 4.84 3.05
N LEU A 164 -3.68 4.57 3.88
CA LEU A 164 -3.76 5.11 5.22
C LEU A 164 -2.61 4.60 6.11
N LEU A 165 -2.30 3.30 6.04
CA LEU A 165 -1.21 2.70 6.81
C LEU A 165 0.15 3.36 6.51
N TYR A 166 0.52 3.56 5.24
CA TYR A 166 1.80 4.20 4.94
C TYR A 166 1.81 5.71 5.25
N MET A 167 0.66 6.38 5.22
CA MET A 167 0.55 7.76 5.69
C MET A 167 0.72 7.87 7.21
N LEU A 168 0.09 6.96 7.97
CA LEU A 168 0.19 6.92 9.42
C LEU A 168 1.62 6.71 9.92
N LEU A 169 2.47 6.00 9.17
CA LEU A 169 3.90 5.88 9.50
C LEU A 169 4.64 7.22 9.53
N GLN A 170 4.12 8.25 8.89
CA GLN A 170 4.72 9.59 8.87
C GLN A 170 4.15 10.50 9.97
N SER A 171 3.06 10.11 10.62
CA SER A 171 2.48 10.84 11.74
C SER A 171 3.24 10.55 13.05
N GLU A 172 3.26 11.53 13.96
CA GLU A 172 3.92 11.38 15.27
C GLU A 172 2.99 10.80 16.34
N TRP A 173 1.69 10.72 16.05
CA TRP A 173 0.64 10.32 17.00
C TRP A 173 0.02 8.95 16.71
N ALA A 174 0.33 8.32 15.58
CA ALA A 174 -0.21 7.00 15.28
C ALA A 174 0.28 5.94 16.28
N LEU A 175 -0.64 5.09 16.70
CA LEU A 175 -0.38 4.02 17.66
C LEU A 175 -0.16 2.68 16.96
N PRO A 176 0.65 1.79 17.52
CA PRO A 176 0.76 0.43 17.01
C PRO A 176 -0.55 -0.34 17.23
N PRO A 177 -0.82 -1.42 16.46
CA PRO A 177 -1.97 -2.28 16.69
C PRO A 177 -1.97 -2.78 18.13
N PRO A 178 -3.10 -2.70 18.87
CA PRO A 178 -3.12 -2.92 20.33
C PRO A 178 -2.77 -4.34 20.75
N THR A 179 -2.93 -5.31 19.85
CA THR A 179 -2.65 -6.74 20.10
C THR A 179 -1.28 -7.17 19.60
N ALA A 180 -0.53 -6.29 18.94
CA ALA A 180 0.78 -6.61 18.39
C ALA A 180 1.89 -6.21 19.38
N ALA A 181 2.65 -7.20 19.84
CA ALA A 181 3.84 -6.93 20.62
C ALA A 181 4.89 -6.20 19.78
N LYS A 182 5.63 -5.26 20.38
CA LYS A 182 6.76 -4.64 19.72
C LYS A 182 7.78 -5.70 19.32
N PRO A 183 8.16 -5.80 18.03
CA PRO A 183 9.15 -6.78 17.60
C PRO A 183 10.53 -6.54 18.23
N ASP A 184 11.28 -7.61 18.47
CA ASP A 184 12.70 -7.51 18.79
C ASP A 184 13.50 -7.26 17.49
N PHE A 185 13.62 -5.99 17.14
CA PHE A 185 14.29 -5.57 15.91
C PHE A 185 15.77 -5.97 15.86
N ALA A 186 16.44 -6.04 17.00
CA ALA A 186 17.84 -6.48 17.07
C ALA A 186 17.96 -7.98 16.74
N GLN A 187 17.05 -8.81 17.28
CA GLN A 187 17.04 -10.23 16.97
C GLN A 187 16.67 -10.48 15.51
N ILE A 188 15.66 -9.76 14.97
CA ILE A 188 15.27 -9.84 13.55
C ILE A 188 16.46 -9.48 12.65
N ALA A 189 17.18 -8.40 12.95
CA ALA A 189 18.36 -8.00 12.19
C ALA A 189 19.49 -9.05 12.23
N ALA A 190 19.74 -9.63 13.42
CA ALA A 190 20.75 -10.68 13.57
C ALA A 190 20.40 -11.95 12.75
N ASP A 191 19.12 -12.30 12.68
CA ASP A 191 18.66 -13.46 11.91
C ASP A 191 18.66 -13.17 10.39
N ALA A 192 18.29 -11.96 9.98
CA ALA A 192 18.40 -11.51 8.59
C ALA A 192 19.85 -11.53 8.11
N GLN A 193 20.79 -11.06 8.92
CA GLN A 193 22.22 -11.06 8.58
C GLN A 193 22.79 -12.48 8.38
N LYS A 194 22.36 -13.47 9.17
CA LYS A 194 22.76 -14.87 8.98
C LYS A 194 22.28 -15.46 7.66
N ASN A 195 21.16 -14.96 7.15
CA ASN A 195 20.50 -15.42 5.93
C ASN A 195 20.68 -14.43 4.76
N ALA A 196 21.59 -13.46 4.90
CA ALA A 196 21.79 -12.42 3.89
C ALA A 196 22.17 -13.02 2.54
N VAL A 197 21.48 -12.57 1.48
CA VAL A 197 21.73 -12.96 0.10
C VAL A 197 22.20 -11.75 -0.67
N GLU A 198 23.31 -11.90 -1.41
CA GLU A 198 23.78 -10.84 -2.29
C GLU A 198 22.74 -10.51 -3.36
N ASN A 199 22.60 -9.22 -3.64
CA ASN A 199 21.66 -8.74 -4.66
C ASN A 199 22.32 -8.80 -6.05
N GLU A 200 22.32 -9.98 -6.64
CA GLU A 200 22.93 -10.24 -7.94
C GLU A 200 22.06 -9.71 -9.10
N TRP A 201 22.70 -9.51 -10.26
CA TRP A 201 22.01 -9.25 -11.52
C TRP A 201 21.64 -10.55 -12.20
N PHE A 202 20.36 -10.70 -12.57
CA PHE A 202 19.82 -11.84 -13.31
C PHE A 202 19.42 -11.45 -14.71
N ASP A 203 19.67 -12.33 -15.67
CA ASP A 203 19.21 -12.17 -17.04
C ASP A 203 17.73 -12.54 -17.12
N VAL A 204 16.94 -11.62 -17.64
CA VAL A 204 15.53 -11.81 -17.96
C VAL A 204 15.40 -11.80 -19.48
N PRO A 205 14.97 -12.91 -20.12
CA PRO A 205 14.86 -12.97 -21.58
C PRO A 205 13.80 -12.02 -22.10
N GLU A 206 13.85 -11.74 -23.39
CA GLU A 206 12.76 -11.04 -24.06
C GLU A 206 11.46 -11.81 -23.94
N GLN A 207 10.36 -11.10 -23.77
CA GLN A 207 9.03 -11.70 -23.60
C GLN A 207 7.98 -10.84 -24.28
N THR A 208 6.94 -11.48 -24.78
CA THR A 208 5.69 -10.77 -25.11
C THR A 208 4.69 -11.11 -24.03
N ILE A 209 4.26 -10.10 -23.27
CA ILE A 209 3.37 -10.24 -22.13
C ILE A 209 2.03 -9.55 -22.40
N ALA A 210 1.00 -9.97 -21.68
CA ALA A 210 -0.26 -9.26 -21.60
C ALA A 210 -0.23 -8.31 -20.38
N VAL A 211 -0.55 -7.05 -20.61
CA VAL A 211 -0.70 -6.04 -19.55
C VAL A 211 -2.12 -5.53 -19.58
N GLY A 212 -2.76 -5.48 -18.44
CA GLY A 212 -4.16 -5.07 -18.31
C GLY A 212 -5.12 -6.25 -18.23
N LEU A 213 -6.39 -5.95 -18.03
CA LEU A 213 -7.46 -6.90 -17.81
C LEU A 213 -8.47 -6.88 -18.97
N ASP A 214 -8.94 -8.07 -19.33
CA ASP A 214 -10.08 -8.23 -20.24
C ASP A 214 -11.37 -8.14 -19.42
N ASP A 215 -11.86 -6.93 -19.25
CA ASP A 215 -13.13 -6.66 -18.58
C ASP A 215 -14.01 -5.80 -19.48
N PRO A 216 -14.77 -6.42 -20.40
CA PRO A 216 -15.76 -5.69 -21.19
C PRO A 216 -16.88 -5.19 -20.25
N ASP A 217 -17.15 -3.89 -20.29
CA ASP A 217 -18.28 -3.27 -19.60
C ASP A 217 -19.62 -3.61 -20.31
N SER A 218 -19.86 -4.91 -20.51
CA SER A 218 -21.05 -5.41 -21.15
C SER A 218 -22.03 -5.94 -20.11
N PRO A 219 -23.35 -5.70 -20.25
CA PRO A 219 -24.35 -6.32 -19.39
C PRO A 219 -24.38 -7.85 -19.51
N GLU A 220 -23.82 -8.38 -20.59
CA GLU A 220 -23.75 -9.83 -20.85
C GLU A 220 -22.54 -10.47 -20.18
N GLY A 221 -22.71 -11.71 -19.78
CA GLY A 221 -21.65 -12.50 -19.18
C GLY A 221 -21.81 -12.73 -17.67
N PRO A 222 -20.97 -13.58 -17.08
CA PRO A 222 -21.09 -13.96 -15.69
C PRO A 222 -20.69 -12.83 -14.72
N VAL A 223 -21.18 -12.92 -13.50
CA VAL A 223 -20.64 -12.13 -12.37
C VAL A 223 -19.19 -12.53 -12.16
N ARG A 224 -18.31 -11.56 -12.13
CA ARG A 224 -16.87 -11.76 -11.93
C ARG A 224 -16.21 -10.48 -11.39
N HIS A 225 -14.91 -10.55 -11.07
CA HIS A 225 -14.10 -9.38 -10.77
C HIS A 225 -14.27 -8.29 -11.83
N PHE A 226 -13.93 -7.06 -11.47
CA PHE A 226 -13.90 -5.93 -12.39
C PHE A 226 -12.45 -5.50 -12.71
N GLY A 227 -12.28 -4.73 -13.79
CA GLY A 227 -11.04 -3.99 -14.05
C GLY A 227 -11.27 -2.50 -13.85
N TRP A 228 -10.33 -1.81 -13.21
CA TRP A 228 -10.31 -0.35 -13.18
C TRP A 228 -10.11 0.20 -14.60
N ASP A 229 -10.54 1.43 -14.83
CA ASP A 229 -10.38 2.10 -16.13
C ASP A 229 -8.91 2.13 -16.61
N VAL A 230 -7.97 2.35 -15.68
CA VAL A 230 -6.53 2.34 -15.94
C VAL A 230 -5.95 0.95 -16.24
N GLU A 231 -6.70 -0.12 -15.95
CA GLU A 231 -6.29 -1.51 -16.19
C GLU A 231 -6.84 -2.07 -17.51
N LYS A 232 -7.70 -1.36 -18.21
CA LYS A 232 -8.39 -1.79 -19.43
C LYS A 232 -8.06 -0.91 -20.64
N PRO A 233 -8.12 -1.44 -21.87
CA PRO A 233 -8.22 -2.86 -22.23
C PRO A 233 -6.88 -3.59 -22.08
N PRO A 234 -6.86 -4.93 -22.14
CA PRO A 234 -5.61 -5.68 -22.15
C PRO A 234 -4.82 -5.39 -23.43
N ARG A 235 -3.52 -5.24 -23.29
CA ARG A 235 -2.61 -5.01 -24.41
C ARG A 235 -1.45 -6.00 -24.41
N LYS A 236 -1.06 -6.46 -25.61
CA LYS A 236 0.17 -7.23 -25.76
C LYS A 236 1.34 -6.25 -25.89
N THR A 237 2.36 -6.46 -25.07
CA THR A 237 3.56 -5.61 -25.06
C THR A 237 4.79 -6.50 -25.20
N HIS A 238 5.67 -6.15 -26.13
CA HIS A 238 6.99 -6.76 -26.24
C HIS A 238 7.94 -6.06 -25.27
N VAL A 239 8.59 -6.86 -24.41
CA VAL A 239 9.62 -6.41 -23.47
C VAL A 239 10.95 -7.04 -23.88
N ALA A 240 11.92 -6.21 -24.20
CA ALA A 240 13.25 -6.66 -24.61
C ALA A 240 13.99 -7.40 -23.47
N ALA A 241 14.97 -8.22 -23.82
CA ALA A 241 15.84 -8.85 -22.84
C ALA A 241 16.55 -7.80 -21.98
N MET A 242 16.64 -8.06 -20.68
CA MET A 242 17.22 -7.12 -19.71
C MET A 242 17.91 -7.85 -18.56
N LYS A 243 18.62 -7.10 -17.74
CA LYS A 243 19.11 -7.58 -16.44
C LYS A 243 18.30 -6.91 -15.33
N ALA A 244 17.93 -7.68 -14.31
CA ALA A 244 17.23 -7.20 -13.14
C ALA A 244 17.94 -7.63 -11.85
N LYS A 245 17.88 -6.81 -10.81
CA LYS A 245 18.30 -7.23 -9.47
C LYS A 245 17.30 -8.26 -8.92
N GLY A 246 17.82 -9.24 -8.18
CA GLY A 246 17.02 -10.37 -7.68
C GLY A 246 16.10 -10.05 -6.51
N ARG A 247 16.26 -8.89 -5.90
CA ARG A 247 15.41 -8.40 -4.80
C ARG A 247 15.36 -6.87 -4.76
N PRO A 248 14.40 -6.27 -4.04
CA PRO A 248 14.38 -4.83 -3.79
C PRO A 248 15.68 -4.31 -3.17
N ILE A 249 16.01 -3.06 -3.45
CA ILE A 249 17.14 -2.37 -2.83
C ILE A 249 16.85 -2.16 -1.34
N THR A 250 17.82 -2.51 -0.51
CA THR A 250 17.69 -2.39 0.95
C THR A 250 18.13 -1.04 1.48
N ASN A 251 17.76 -0.74 2.72
CA ASN A 251 18.26 0.43 3.44
C ASN A 251 19.77 0.44 3.53
N GLY A 252 20.43 -0.72 3.68
CA GLY A 252 21.88 -0.81 3.71
C GLY A 252 22.54 -0.44 2.37
N GLU A 253 21.98 -0.90 1.26
CA GLU A 253 22.44 -0.54 -0.08
C GLU A 253 22.21 0.96 -0.37
N TYR A 254 21.07 1.48 0.07
CA TYR A 254 20.73 2.90 -0.06
C TYR A 254 21.61 3.78 0.83
N ALA A 255 21.95 3.35 2.05
CA ALA A 255 22.85 4.07 2.94
C ALA A 255 24.25 4.23 2.33
N LYS A 256 24.77 3.20 1.68
CA LYS A 256 26.04 3.27 0.94
C LYS A 256 26.00 4.34 -0.15
N TYR A 257 24.90 4.39 -0.91
CA TYR A 257 24.71 5.41 -1.93
C TYR A 257 24.71 6.83 -1.35
N VAL A 258 23.90 7.07 -0.31
CA VAL A 258 23.82 8.40 0.31
C VAL A 258 25.15 8.82 0.89
N PHE A 259 25.84 7.92 1.59
CA PHE A 259 27.15 8.17 2.19
C PHE A 259 28.22 8.47 1.11
N ALA A 260 28.33 7.62 0.08
CA ALA A 260 29.33 7.75 -0.97
C ALA A 260 29.14 9.02 -1.83
N THR A 261 27.91 9.47 -2.02
CA THR A 261 27.59 10.65 -2.82
C THR A 261 27.54 11.95 -2.02
N GLY A 262 27.62 11.86 -0.69
CA GLY A 262 27.53 13.03 0.19
C GLY A 262 26.16 13.74 0.17
N LYS A 263 25.10 13.03 -0.21
CA LYS A 263 23.74 13.59 -0.20
C LYS A 263 23.34 13.98 1.22
N LYS A 264 22.75 15.16 1.34
CA LYS A 264 22.30 15.70 2.64
C LYS A 264 20.85 15.34 2.94
N ASP A 265 20.03 15.22 1.92
CA ASP A 265 18.61 14.92 2.06
C ASP A 265 18.42 13.42 2.29
N LEU A 266 17.70 13.11 3.36
CA LEU A 266 17.34 11.74 3.72
C LEU A 266 15.93 11.44 3.21
N PRO A 267 15.62 10.18 2.85
CA PRO A 267 14.27 9.82 2.50
C PRO A 267 13.33 10.06 3.69
N ALA A 268 12.07 10.42 3.42
CA ALA A 268 11.08 10.70 4.46
C ALA A 268 10.84 9.52 5.42
N SER A 269 11.19 8.30 5.00
CA SER A 269 11.16 7.10 5.84
C SER A 269 12.25 7.03 6.88
N TRP A 270 13.30 7.88 6.77
CA TRP A 270 14.40 7.92 7.73
C TRP A 270 14.32 9.14 8.63
N LEU A 271 14.97 9.03 9.78
CA LEU A 271 15.14 10.10 10.76
C LEU A 271 16.60 10.21 11.17
N PRO A 272 17.13 11.43 11.37
CA PRO A 272 18.38 11.60 12.09
C PRO A 272 18.16 11.27 13.58
N LEU A 273 19.16 10.68 14.21
CA LEU A 273 19.21 10.50 15.67
C LEU A 273 20.15 11.54 16.23
N ASP A 274 19.65 12.42 17.10
CA ASP A 274 20.51 13.35 17.85
C ASP A 274 21.26 12.62 18.96
N ALA A 275 22.53 12.91 19.06
CA ALA A 275 23.42 12.35 20.09
C ALA A 275 23.03 12.75 21.53
N SER A 276 22.12 13.72 21.72
CA SER A 276 21.78 14.31 23.02
C SER A 276 20.38 14.00 23.56
N ASN A 277 19.42 13.63 22.71
CA ASN A 277 18.06 13.21 23.14
C ASN A 277 17.42 12.47 21.98
N GLY A 278 16.95 11.25 22.21
CA GLY A 278 16.25 10.50 21.19
C GLY A 278 15.10 11.32 20.60
N VAL A 279 15.20 11.55 19.29
CA VAL A 279 14.19 12.21 18.44
C VAL A 279 14.02 13.70 18.65
N ASN A 280 14.70 14.49 17.87
CA ASN A 280 14.34 15.76 17.22
C ASN A 280 15.61 16.57 16.92
N GLY A 281 16.10 16.50 15.71
CA GLY A 281 17.21 17.35 15.25
C GLY A 281 17.07 17.73 13.79
N VAL A 282 16.68 18.97 13.55
CA VAL A 282 16.83 19.64 12.26
C VAL A 282 18.25 20.20 12.21
N ASN A 283 19.02 19.78 11.22
CA ASN A 283 20.19 20.45 10.62
C ASN A 283 21.51 19.65 10.57
N GLY A 284 21.87 19.31 9.35
CA GLY A 284 23.12 19.46 8.69
C GLY A 284 24.44 19.13 9.44
N VAL A 285 24.80 17.85 9.49
CA VAL A 285 26.20 17.48 9.72
C VAL A 285 26.88 17.22 8.38
N THR A 286 27.96 17.95 8.08
CA THR A 286 28.82 17.73 6.93
C THR A 286 29.60 16.41 7.12
N ASN A 287 29.62 15.54 6.12
CA ASN A 287 30.32 14.25 6.11
C ASN A 287 31.88 14.33 6.19
N GLY A 288 32.45 15.44 6.59
CA GLY A 288 33.89 15.59 6.74
C GLY A 288 34.45 14.78 7.91
N GLY A 289 34.86 13.52 7.65
CA GLY A 289 35.56 12.68 8.64
C GLY A 289 34.72 11.61 9.35
N GLN A 290 33.44 11.48 9.04
CA GLN A 290 32.54 10.45 9.58
C GLN A 290 32.74 9.11 8.81
N SER A 291 32.75 7.98 9.51
CA SER A 291 32.73 6.67 8.86
C SER A 291 31.31 6.27 8.42
N GLU A 292 31.21 5.37 7.43
CA GLU A 292 29.90 4.80 7.00
C GLU A 292 29.16 4.17 8.18
N GLN A 293 29.84 3.47 9.08
CA GLN A 293 29.24 2.89 10.27
C GLN A 293 28.65 3.94 11.22
N GLN A 294 29.36 5.07 11.40
CA GLN A 294 28.82 6.15 12.21
C GLN A 294 27.63 6.82 11.52
N PHE A 295 27.67 7.00 10.20
CA PHE A 295 26.55 7.50 9.43
C PHE A 295 25.29 6.65 9.63
N ILE A 296 25.41 5.30 9.63
CA ILE A 296 24.32 4.36 9.85
C ILE A 296 23.78 4.49 11.28
N ARG A 297 24.66 4.55 12.29
CA ARG A 297 24.26 4.64 13.71
C ARG A 297 23.50 5.92 14.04
N ASP A 298 23.77 7.00 13.31
CA ASP A 298 23.13 8.30 13.53
C ASP A 298 21.75 8.42 12.84
N LYS A 299 21.21 7.32 12.33
CA LYS A 299 19.94 7.27 11.60
C LYS A 299 18.99 6.21 12.18
N ALA A 300 17.70 6.44 11.95
CA ALA A 300 16.65 5.49 12.23
C ALA A 300 15.64 5.42 11.08
N VAL A 301 14.90 4.33 11.00
CA VAL A 301 13.75 4.16 10.11
C VAL A 301 12.49 4.40 10.92
N ARG A 302 11.53 5.11 10.33
CA ARG A 302 10.19 5.31 10.92
C ARG A 302 9.43 3.98 10.93
N THR A 303 8.86 3.65 12.06
CA THR A 303 7.92 2.52 12.17
C THR A 303 6.75 2.91 13.06
N ILE A 304 5.67 2.13 13.00
CA ILE A 304 4.51 2.33 13.87
C ILE A 304 4.85 2.11 15.36
N TYR A 305 5.95 1.44 15.67
CA TYR A 305 6.47 1.23 17.03
C TYR A 305 7.46 2.31 17.47
N GLY A 306 7.56 3.39 16.70
CA GLY A 306 8.54 4.44 16.85
C GLY A 306 9.81 4.23 16.01
N PRO A 307 10.80 5.11 16.13
CA PRO A 307 12.06 5.00 15.39
C PRO A 307 12.81 3.71 15.71
N VAL A 308 13.29 3.03 14.67
CA VAL A 308 14.16 1.84 14.78
C VAL A 308 15.53 2.22 14.23
N HIS A 309 16.59 2.00 15.00
CA HIS A 309 17.96 2.28 14.54
C HIS A 309 18.22 1.65 13.17
N LEU A 310 18.80 2.42 12.26
CA LEU A 310 19.04 1.97 10.88
C LEU A 310 19.90 0.70 10.83
N GLU A 311 20.78 0.50 11.80
CA GLU A 311 21.61 -0.73 11.92
C GLU A 311 20.76 -2.01 12.07
N TYR A 312 19.52 -1.91 12.60
CA TYR A 312 18.59 -3.04 12.71
C TYR A 312 17.65 -3.18 11.51
N ALA A 313 17.67 -2.21 10.61
CA ALA A 313 16.80 -2.16 9.43
C ALA A 313 17.57 -2.23 8.11
N LEU A 314 18.84 -2.61 8.12
CA LEU A 314 19.69 -2.60 6.93
C LEU A 314 19.17 -3.52 5.80
N ASP A 315 18.56 -4.64 6.16
CA ASP A 315 18.04 -5.62 5.20
C ASP A 315 16.58 -5.33 4.76
N TRP A 316 15.95 -4.32 5.36
CA TRP A 316 14.59 -3.95 4.93
C TRP A 316 14.64 -3.23 3.59
N PRO A 317 13.63 -3.43 2.70
CA PRO A 317 13.49 -2.62 1.50
C PRO A 317 13.46 -1.14 1.86
N VAL A 318 14.21 -0.32 1.13
CA VAL A 318 14.16 1.13 1.31
C VAL A 318 12.85 1.69 0.75
N SER A 319 12.22 2.60 1.50
CA SER A 319 11.08 3.39 1.04
C SER A 319 11.53 4.83 0.85
N ALA A 320 11.47 5.32 -0.39
CA ALA A 320 11.94 6.66 -0.76
C ALA A 320 11.15 7.16 -1.99
N SER A 321 11.28 8.43 -2.32
CA SER A 321 10.65 9.00 -3.51
C SER A 321 11.23 8.42 -4.80
N TYR A 322 10.52 8.60 -5.92
CA TYR A 322 11.00 8.16 -7.23
C TYR A 322 12.39 8.72 -7.57
N ASP A 323 12.62 10.00 -7.36
CA ASP A 323 13.89 10.66 -7.68
C ASP A 323 15.04 10.16 -6.81
N GLU A 324 14.77 9.91 -5.53
CA GLU A 324 15.73 9.33 -4.59
C GLU A 324 16.12 7.91 -5.00
N LEU A 325 15.12 7.07 -5.32
CA LEU A 325 15.35 5.69 -5.77
C LEU A 325 16.02 5.64 -7.15
N ASN A 326 15.64 6.51 -8.07
CA ASN A 326 16.25 6.60 -9.40
C ASN A 326 17.73 7.03 -9.30
N GLY A 327 18.06 7.97 -8.42
CA GLY A 327 19.44 8.35 -8.15
C GLY A 327 20.28 7.19 -7.59
N CYS A 328 19.72 6.39 -6.68
CA CYS A 328 20.35 5.19 -6.17
C CYS A 328 20.52 4.12 -7.26
N ALA A 329 19.50 3.89 -8.09
CA ALA A 329 19.56 2.93 -9.18
C ALA A 329 20.66 3.29 -10.19
N GLN A 330 20.80 4.58 -10.55
CA GLN A 330 21.89 5.06 -11.42
C GLN A 330 23.27 4.85 -10.79
N TYR A 331 23.42 5.15 -9.49
CA TYR A 331 24.65 4.88 -8.75
C TYR A 331 25.02 3.40 -8.78
N MET A 332 24.05 2.50 -8.73
CA MET A 332 24.22 1.05 -8.82
C MET A 332 24.39 0.53 -10.26
N GLY A 333 24.45 1.40 -11.26
CA GLY A 333 24.63 1.04 -12.67
C GLY A 333 23.36 0.58 -13.39
N GLY A 334 22.19 0.95 -12.88
CA GLY A 334 20.90 0.60 -13.45
C GLY A 334 19.92 1.76 -13.47
N ARG A 335 18.65 1.43 -13.54
CA ARG A 335 17.50 2.34 -13.44
C ARG A 335 16.30 1.62 -12.82
N ILE A 336 15.27 2.37 -12.48
CA ILE A 336 13.98 1.80 -12.09
C ILE A 336 13.33 1.16 -13.32
N PRO A 337 12.77 -0.07 -13.21
CA PRO A 337 12.07 -0.72 -14.31
C PRO A 337 10.76 0.01 -14.64
N THR A 338 10.32 -0.07 -15.89
CA THR A 338 8.96 0.32 -16.26
C THR A 338 7.94 -0.69 -15.72
N LEU A 339 6.64 -0.35 -15.80
CA LEU A 339 5.56 -1.25 -15.42
C LEU A 339 5.63 -2.59 -16.19
N GLU A 340 5.86 -2.50 -17.50
CA GLU A 340 5.94 -3.66 -18.38
C GLU A 340 7.17 -4.52 -18.06
N GLU A 341 8.31 -3.90 -17.78
CA GLU A 341 9.53 -4.60 -17.38
C GLU A 341 9.33 -5.31 -16.02
N ALA A 342 8.74 -4.63 -15.03
CA ALA A 342 8.42 -5.24 -13.75
C ALA A 342 7.46 -6.44 -13.91
N ARG A 343 6.39 -6.29 -14.70
CA ARG A 343 5.48 -7.40 -15.04
C ARG A 343 6.22 -8.56 -15.73
N SER A 344 7.12 -8.26 -16.66
CA SER A 344 7.95 -9.26 -17.36
C SER A 344 8.82 -10.06 -16.38
N ILE A 345 9.40 -9.39 -15.37
CA ILE A 345 10.18 -10.06 -14.32
C ILE A 345 9.30 -11.06 -13.56
N TYR A 346 8.10 -10.65 -13.12
CA TYR A 346 7.18 -11.54 -12.40
C TYR A 346 6.75 -12.75 -13.25
N TYR A 347 6.34 -12.55 -14.50
CA TYR A 347 5.98 -13.65 -15.39
C TYR A 347 7.15 -14.64 -15.60
N TYR A 348 8.37 -14.12 -15.77
CA TYR A 348 9.55 -14.97 -15.91
C TYR A 348 9.83 -15.79 -14.66
N VAL A 349 9.77 -15.18 -13.48
CA VAL A 349 9.98 -15.85 -12.19
C VAL A 349 8.92 -16.93 -11.96
N ASP A 350 7.66 -16.66 -12.28
CA ASP A 350 6.57 -17.63 -12.15
C ASP A 350 6.75 -18.81 -13.09
N ALA A 351 7.15 -18.55 -14.34
CA ALA A 351 7.45 -19.62 -15.29
C ALA A 351 8.64 -20.48 -14.83
N LEU A 352 9.66 -19.88 -14.22
CA LEU A 352 10.78 -20.63 -13.63
C LEU A 352 10.34 -21.51 -12.46
N LYS A 353 9.52 -20.99 -11.55
CA LYS A 353 8.99 -21.73 -10.40
C LYS A 353 8.17 -22.93 -10.84
N GLN A 354 7.37 -22.79 -11.90
CA GLN A 354 6.58 -23.89 -12.47
C GLN A 354 7.46 -24.96 -13.11
N ARG A 355 8.57 -24.58 -13.76
CA ARG A 355 9.51 -25.53 -14.43
C ARG A 355 10.44 -26.24 -13.45
N GLU A 356 10.89 -25.56 -12.42
CA GLU A 356 11.91 -26.04 -11.47
C GLU A 356 11.51 -25.76 -10.01
N PRO A 357 10.42 -26.37 -9.48
CA PRO A 357 9.94 -26.07 -8.13
C PRO A 357 10.98 -26.28 -7.03
N SER A 358 11.87 -27.26 -7.21
CA SER A 358 12.90 -27.61 -6.20
C SER A 358 14.06 -26.63 -6.12
N LYS A 359 14.40 -25.93 -7.20
CA LYS A 359 15.49 -24.94 -7.21
C LYS A 359 15.08 -23.60 -6.61
N THR A 360 13.81 -23.24 -6.70
CA THR A 360 13.26 -22.00 -6.16
C THR A 360 13.01 -22.06 -4.64
N LEU A 361 12.71 -23.22 -4.10
CA LEU A 361 12.46 -23.42 -2.66
C LEU A 361 13.73 -23.28 -1.77
N GLY A 362 14.93 -23.43 -2.34
CA GLY A 362 16.18 -23.27 -1.60
C GLY A 362 16.62 -21.83 -1.33
N ARG A 363 15.93 -20.83 -1.91
CA ARG A 363 16.21 -19.38 -1.75
C ARG A 363 14.94 -18.61 -1.35
N THR A 364 14.10 -19.19 -0.50
CA THR A 364 13.01 -18.43 0.10
C THR A 364 13.62 -17.32 0.95
N ILE A 365 13.39 -16.08 0.55
CA ILE A 365 13.50 -14.94 1.45
C ILE A 365 12.59 -15.27 2.63
N PRO A 366 13.07 -15.26 3.89
CA PRO A 366 12.20 -15.42 5.02
C PRO A 366 11.07 -14.41 4.87
N ALA A 367 9.83 -14.89 4.84
CA ALA A 367 8.69 -13.99 4.91
C ALA A 367 8.90 -13.17 6.17
N VAL A 368 9.11 -11.87 6.00
CA VAL A 368 9.03 -10.93 7.11
C VAL A 368 7.56 -11.00 7.52
N ASN A 369 7.30 -11.82 8.55
CA ASN A 369 6.00 -11.83 9.18
C ASN A 369 5.82 -10.45 9.81
N GLY A 370 5.16 -9.53 9.07
CA GLY A 370 4.67 -8.28 9.59
C GLY A 370 3.41 -8.52 10.42
#